data_838bdad40b2e942ffcb0ad77f218ac13
#
_entry.id   838bdad40b2e942ffcb0ad77f218ac13
#
_cell.length_a   1.000
_cell.length_b   1.000
_cell.length_c   1.000
_cell.angle_alpha   90.00
_cell.angle_beta   90.00
_cell.angle_gamma   90.00
#
_symmetry.space_group_name_H-M   'P 1'
#
loop_
_entity.id
_entity.type
_entity.pdbx_description
1 polymer ?
#
loop_
_entity_poly.entity_id
_entity_poly.type
_entity_poly.pdbx_seq_one_letter_code
_entity_poly.pdbx_strand_id
1 'polypeptide(L)'
;LSHGVELQITPEGQLLEAKLFGNSIQPDKHYRVATIDYVALGNDHMEAFKLSTDSNMPKAETNNVRYIIMKYLQEMASKGVAVNAAIEGRIKIVQP
;
A
#
# COMPACT_ATOMS: atom_id res chain seq x y z
N LEU A 1 -4.22 0.93 0.72
CA LEU A 1 -3.70 0.07 -0.34
C LEU A 1 -3.46 0.88 -1.61
N SER A 2 -2.40 0.53 -2.33
CA SER A 2 -2.08 1.19 -3.59
C SER A 2 -3.06 0.80 -4.70
N HIS A 3 -3.09 1.62 -5.76
CA HIS A 3 -3.86 1.33 -6.96
C HIS A 3 -3.45 -0.03 -7.54
N GLY A 4 -4.44 -0.80 -7.98
CA GLY A 4 -4.23 -2.14 -8.55
C GLY A 4 -4.29 -3.28 -7.53
N VAL A 5 -4.23 -3.00 -6.23
CA VAL A 5 -4.41 -4.02 -5.20
C VAL A 5 -5.90 -4.17 -4.89
N GLU A 6 -6.39 -5.40 -4.89
CA GLU A 6 -7.76 -5.73 -4.51
C GLU A 6 -7.76 -6.86 -3.50
N LEU A 7 -8.49 -6.67 -2.40
CA LEU A 7 -8.65 -7.69 -1.37
C LEU A 7 -10.12 -8.02 -1.20
N GLN A 8 -10.42 -9.30 -1.00
CA GLN A 8 -11.72 -9.76 -0.52
C GLN A 8 -11.54 -10.39 0.86
N ILE A 9 -12.29 -9.91 1.81
CA ILE A 9 -12.21 -10.37 3.21
C ILE A 9 -13.60 -10.74 3.72
N THR A 10 -13.65 -11.62 4.72
CA THR A 10 -14.89 -11.91 5.44
C THR A 10 -15.22 -10.77 6.39
N PRO A 11 -16.48 -10.69 6.91
CA PRO A 11 -16.81 -9.71 7.96
C PRO A 11 -15.92 -9.82 9.21
N GLU A 12 -15.36 -11.00 9.48
CA GLU A 12 -14.44 -11.23 10.60
C GLU A 12 -12.98 -10.84 10.28
N GLY A 13 -12.71 -10.38 9.04
CA GLY A 13 -11.39 -9.94 8.62
C GLY A 13 -10.48 -11.03 8.05
N GLN A 14 -11.02 -12.20 7.74
CA GLN A 14 -10.25 -13.27 7.12
C GLN A 14 -10.06 -13.01 5.63
N LEU A 15 -8.83 -13.14 5.12
CA LEU A 15 -8.53 -12.95 3.71
C LEU A 15 -9.07 -14.10 2.87
N LEU A 16 -9.88 -13.80 1.88
CA LEU A 16 -10.42 -14.76 0.90
C LEU A 16 -9.62 -14.72 -0.40
N GLU A 17 -9.29 -13.53 -0.88
CA GLU A 17 -8.57 -13.35 -2.13
C GLU A 17 -7.77 -12.07 -2.12
N ALA A 18 -6.61 -12.09 -2.76
CA ALA A 18 -5.78 -10.92 -2.99
C ALA A 18 -5.32 -10.90 -4.44
N LYS A 19 -5.49 -9.76 -5.11
CA LYS A 19 -5.10 -9.57 -6.50
C LYS A 19 -4.25 -8.33 -6.67
N LEU A 20 -3.37 -8.36 -7.66
CA LEU A 20 -2.59 -7.22 -8.11
C LEU A 20 -2.82 -7.07 -9.62
N PHE A 21 -3.44 -5.96 -10.02
CA PHE A 21 -3.84 -5.67 -11.41
C PHE A 21 -4.59 -6.84 -12.05
N GLY A 22 -5.56 -7.40 -11.33
CA GLY A 22 -6.41 -8.49 -11.81
C GLY A 22 -5.82 -9.89 -11.70
N ASN A 23 -4.56 -10.03 -11.29
CA ASN A 23 -3.89 -11.32 -11.15
C ASN A 23 -3.78 -11.69 -9.67
N SER A 24 -4.14 -12.92 -9.34
CA SER A 24 -4.01 -13.42 -7.97
C SER A 24 -2.58 -13.37 -7.48
N ILE A 25 -2.38 -12.91 -6.24
CA ILE A 25 -1.07 -12.90 -5.60
C ILE A 25 -0.67 -14.35 -5.28
N GLN A 26 0.56 -14.70 -5.64
CA GLN A 26 1.07 -16.07 -5.52
C GLN A 26 2.09 -16.15 -4.38
N PRO A 27 2.02 -17.20 -3.53
CA PRO A 27 2.92 -17.34 -2.38
C PRO A 27 4.40 -17.48 -2.75
N ASP A 28 4.69 -18.02 -3.94
CA ASP A 28 6.06 -18.28 -4.42
C ASP A 28 6.64 -17.15 -5.26
N LYS A 29 5.89 -16.08 -5.47
CA LYS A 29 6.33 -14.93 -6.26
C LYS A 29 6.81 -13.81 -5.35
N HIS A 30 7.86 -13.11 -5.78
CA HIS A 30 8.38 -11.93 -5.07
C HIS A 30 7.66 -10.66 -5.54
N TYR A 31 7.32 -9.82 -4.59
CA TYR A 31 6.68 -8.54 -4.83
C TYR A 31 7.47 -7.43 -4.15
N ARG A 32 7.44 -6.24 -4.75
CA ARG A 32 8.04 -5.05 -4.14
C ARG A 32 6.94 -4.25 -3.44
N VAL A 33 7.18 -3.92 -2.19
CA VAL A 33 6.22 -3.18 -1.37
C VAL A 33 6.88 -1.91 -0.86
N ALA A 34 6.22 -0.77 -1.04
CA ALA A 34 6.62 0.49 -0.44
C ALA A 34 5.78 0.73 0.81
N THR A 35 6.43 1.07 1.90
CA THR A 35 5.76 1.37 3.17
C THR A 35 6.64 2.31 4.00
N ILE A 36 6.16 2.71 5.17
CA ILE A 36 6.96 3.50 6.10
C ILE A 36 7.89 2.59 6.93
N ASP A 37 8.95 3.17 7.48
CA ASP A 37 9.96 2.43 8.23
C ASP A 37 9.39 1.67 9.43
N TYR A 38 8.49 2.30 10.18
CA TYR A 38 7.84 1.69 11.35
C TYR A 38 7.14 0.36 10.98
N VAL A 39 6.39 0.36 9.89
CA VAL A 39 5.68 -0.84 9.40
C VAL A 39 6.66 -1.85 8.81
N ALA A 40 7.69 -1.39 8.08
CA ALA A 40 8.70 -2.26 7.48
C ALA A 40 9.48 -3.07 8.52
N LEU A 41 9.62 -2.54 9.74
CA LEU A 41 10.27 -3.23 10.86
C LEU A 41 9.37 -4.28 11.54
N GLY A 42 8.14 -4.46 11.08
CA GLY A 42 7.21 -5.46 11.58
C GLY A 42 6.25 -4.98 12.66
N ASN A 43 6.13 -3.65 12.85
CA ASN A 43 5.19 -3.08 13.81
C ASN A 43 3.76 -3.05 13.24
N ASP A 44 2.78 -2.70 14.06
CA ASP A 44 1.36 -2.68 13.71
C ASP A 44 0.84 -4.03 13.21
N HIS A 45 1.29 -5.13 13.85
CA HIS A 45 0.92 -6.49 13.47
C HIS A 45 1.32 -6.88 12.04
N MET A 46 2.34 -6.20 11.50
CA MET A 46 2.88 -6.47 10.16
C MET A 46 4.19 -7.26 10.24
N GLU A 47 4.23 -8.28 11.10
CA GLU A 47 5.41 -9.11 11.32
C GLU A 47 5.90 -9.80 10.05
N ALA A 48 5.03 -9.99 9.06
CA ALA A 48 5.40 -10.59 7.78
C ALA A 48 6.52 -9.82 7.06
N PHE A 49 6.64 -8.51 7.28
CA PHE A 49 7.72 -7.72 6.69
C PHE A 49 9.11 -8.12 7.20
N LYS A 50 9.20 -8.78 8.34
CA LYS A 50 10.47 -9.33 8.84
C LYS A 50 11.01 -10.45 7.96
N LEU A 51 10.17 -11.03 7.11
CA LEU A 51 10.54 -12.10 6.17
C LEU A 51 11.05 -11.54 4.84
N SER A 52 11.19 -10.23 4.69
CA SER A 52 11.69 -9.60 3.47
C SER A 52 13.08 -10.12 3.12
N THR A 53 13.29 -10.47 1.87
CA THR A 53 14.59 -10.93 1.38
C THR A 53 15.53 -9.78 1.03
N ASP A 54 14.96 -8.61 0.74
CA ASP A 54 15.71 -7.40 0.41
C ASP A 54 14.96 -6.20 0.93
N SER A 55 15.69 -5.23 1.47
CA SER A 55 15.11 -4.05 2.08
C SER A 55 15.99 -2.84 1.81
N ASN A 56 15.37 -1.75 1.41
CA ASN A 56 16.06 -0.49 1.18
C ASN A 56 15.33 0.64 1.91
N MET A 57 16.05 1.34 2.77
CA MET A 57 15.54 2.51 3.50
C MET A 57 16.29 3.76 3.04
N PRO A 58 15.87 4.40 1.93
CA PRO A 58 16.54 5.61 1.45
C PRO A 58 16.41 6.70 2.50
N LYS A 59 17.55 7.33 2.84
CA LYS A 59 17.61 8.39 3.88
C LYS A 59 17.51 9.79 3.29
N ALA A 60 17.42 9.94 1.97
CA ALA A 60 17.28 11.25 1.35
C ALA A 60 15.99 11.92 1.82
N GLU A 61 16.06 13.21 2.10
CA GLU A 61 14.90 13.99 2.56
C GLU A 61 13.74 13.90 1.57
N THR A 62 14.02 13.78 0.27
CA THR A 62 13.03 13.63 -0.80
C THR A 62 12.24 12.33 -0.70
N ASN A 63 12.67 11.37 0.11
CA ASN A 63 11.93 10.12 0.37
C ASN A 63 11.14 10.17 1.68
N ASN A 64 11.14 11.29 2.37
CA ASN A 64 10.33 11.47 3.57
C ASN A 64 8.86 11.63 3.17
N VAL A 65 7.95 10.91 3.87
CA VAL A 65 6.52 10.92 3.56
C VAL A 65 5.94 12.34 3.59
N ARG A 66 6.33 13.14 4.58
CA ARG A 66 5.88 14.54 4.67
C ARG A 66 6.29 15.34 3.43
N TYR A 67 7.54 15.20 3.00
CA TYR A 67 8.03 15.87 1.80
C TYR A 67 7.26 15.43 0.55
N ILE A 68 7.03 14.14 0.40
CA ILE A 68 6.30 13.59 -0.75
C ILE A 68 4.87 14.14 -0.80
N ILE A 69 4.18 14.17 0.32
CA ILE A 69 2.81 14.72 0.40
C ILE A 69 2.80 16.20 0.04
N MET A 70 3.71 16.99 0.62
CA MET A 70 3.79 18.43 0.34
C MET A 70 4.06 18.69 -1.14
N LYS A 71 4.98 17.92 -1.73
CA LYS A 71 5.33 18.05 -3.15
C LYS A 71 4.14 17.73 -4.05
N TYR A 72 3.40 16.67 -3.72
CA TYR A 72 2.20 16.28 -4.45
C TYR A 72 1.14 17.38 -4.40
N LEU A 73 0.88 17.94 -3.21
CA LEU A 73 -0.11 19.02 -3.06
C LEU A 73 0.28 20.26 -3.84
N GLN A 74 1.56 20.62 -3.83
CA GLN A 74 2.07 21.74 -4.61
C GLN A 74 1.89 21.54 -6.12
N GLU A 75 2.16 20.35 -6.62
CA GLU A 75 1.98 20.00 -8.02
C GLU A 75 0.51 20.10 -8.46
N MET A 76 -0.40 19.56 -7.63
CA MET A 76 -1.84 19.64 -7.90
C MET A 76 -2.33 21.08 -7.91
N ALA A 77 -1.87 21.91 -6.96
CA ALA A 77 -2.22 23.33 -6.91
C ALA A 77 -1.70 24.08 -8.14
N SER A 78 -0.47 23.79 -8.58
CA SER A 78 0.10 24.46 -9.76
C SER A 78 -0.65 24.12 -11.05
N LYS A 79 -1.28 22.97 -11.12
CA LYS A 79 -2.11 22.53 -12.25
C LYS A 79 -3.55 23.01 -12.15
N GLY A 80 -3.91 23.67 -11.05
CA GLY A 80 -5.30 24.09 -10.80
C GLY A 80 -6.24 22.91 -10.54
N VAL A 81 -5.72 21.76 -10.11
CA VAL A 81 -6.50 20.55 -9.87
C VAL A 81 -6.71 20.37 -8.37
N ALA A 82 -7.98 20.20 -7.97
CA ALA A 82 -8.32 19.90 -6.59
C ALA A 82 -7.92 18.46 -6.24
N VAL A 83 -7.33 18.29 -5.05
CA VAL A 83 -7.06 16.96 -4.52
C VAL A 83 -8.39 16.32 -4.13
N ASN A 84 -8.66 15.14 -4.66
CA ASN A 84 -9.89 14.41 -4.41
C ASN A 84 -9.60 12.94 -4.19
N ALA A 85 -10.35 12.31 -3.31
CA ALA A 85 -10.24 10.89 -3.02
C ALA A 85 -11.62 10.25 -3.04
N ALA A 86 -11.69 9.03 -3.51
CA ALA A 86 -12.93 8.26 -3.55
C ALA A 86 -12.65 6.83 -3.09
N ILE A 87 -13.69 6.16 -2.58
CA ILE A 87 -13.61 4.74 -2.26
C ILE A 87 -13.70 3.97 -3.57
N GLU A 88 -12.62 3.29 -3.94
CA GLU A 88 -12.52 2.57 -5.21
C GLU A 88 -12.80 1.06 -5.10
N GLY A 89 -13.19 0.60 -3.91
CA GLY A 89 -13.52 -0.82 -3.70
C GLY A 89 -12.31 -1.72 -3.65
N ARG A 90 -11.15 -1.22 -3.22
CA ARG A 90 -9.92 -2.02 -3.14
C ARG A 90 -10.01 -3.11 -2.09
N ILE A 91 -10.79 -2.89 -1.04
CA ILE A 91 -11.07 -3.88 -0.01
C ILE A 91 -12.57 -4.14 -0.03
N LYS A 92 -12.97 -5.38 -0.31
CA LYS A 92 -14.38 -5.79 -0.36
C LYS A 92 -14.64 -6.80 0.75
N ILE A 93 -15.73 -6.55 1.49
CA ILE A 93 -16.21 -7.48 2.51
C ILE A 93 -17.26 -8.37 1.83
N VAL A 94 -17.01 -9.67 1.79
CA VAL A 94 -17.89 -10.64 1.16
C VAL A 94 -18.21 -11.78 2.11
N GLN A 95 -19.39 -12.32 2.00
CA GLN A 95 -19.79 -13.53 2.72
C GLN A 95 -19.14 -14.74 2.03
N PRO A 96 -18.52 -15.65 2.81
CA PRO A 96 -17.93 -16.86 2.22
C PRO A 96 -18.97 -17.82 1.65
#